data_1107cf6842269f009eca5ce32038ba85
#
_entry.id   1107cf6842269f009eca5ce32038ba85
#
_cell.length_a   1.000
_cell.length_b   1.000
_cell.length_c   1.000
_cell.angle_alpha   90.00
_cell.angle_beta   90.00
_cell.angle_gamma   90.00
#
_symmetry.space_group_name_H-M   'P 1'
#
loop_
_entity.id
_entity.type
_entity.pdbx_description
1 polymer ?
#
loop_
_entity_poly.entity_id
_entity_poly.type
_entity_poly.pdbx_seq_one_letter_code
_entity_poly.pdbx_strand_id
1 'polypeptide(L)'
;TQGATGATTTNGTPNVFTYDEVNQTWAGVTDLNVAPAAGTGLLVYVFDSFRNTYDNGSTFPITLTMNTLTEDTTDATVAPSLTAGEWFLSANSYSLDVDIDSAITFGSEWKQTIYIWDASAGTWASRTVDPATQTGIGDIVDGMVSPYQSFFIQAAAPTTQLVVERPKGRGHLRGAAFYKSTG
;
A
#
# COMPACT_ATOMS: atom_id res chain seq x y z
N THR A 1 -9.91 21.48 -0.23
CA THR A 1 -9.24 21.18 -1.53
C THR A 1 -8.36 19.99 -1.34
N GLN A 2 -8.44 19.04 -2.23
CA GLN A 2 -7.49 17.91 -2.24
C GLN A 2 -6.07 18.38 -2.62
N GLY A 3 -5.84 19.70 -2.64
CA GLY A 3 -4.59 20.30 -3.07
C GLY A 3 -4.32 20.15 -4.57
N ALA A 4 -3.37 20.89 -5.10
CA ALA A 4 -2.96 20.79 -6.51
C ALA A 4 -2.38 19.41 -6.87
N THR A 5 -1.97 18.64 -5.87
CA THR A 5 -1.39 17.29 -6.00
C THR A 5 -2.38 16.16 -5.72
N GLY A 6 -3.65 16.47 -5.43
CA GLY A 6 -4.65 15.47 -4.99
C GLY A 6 -4.56 15.09 -3.52
N ALA A 7 -3.60 15.64 -2.77
CA ALA A 7 -3.43 15.41 -1.34
C ALA A 7 -3.60 16.71 -0.55
N THR A 8 -4.10 16.64 0.67
CA THR A 8 -4.27 17.79 1.56
C THR A 8 -4.09 17.44 3.02
N THR A 9 -3.55 18.40 3.77
CA THR A 9 -3.53 18.38 5.24
C THR A 9 -4.40 19.50 5.83
N THR A 10 -5.13 20.21 4.96
CA THR A 10 -5.87 21.43 5.34
C THR A 10 -7.09 21.12 6.20
N ASN A 11 -7.39 21.99 7.13
CA ASN A 11 -8.61 21.99 7.98
C ASN A 11 -8.81 20.77 8.87
N GLY A 12 -7.73 20.12 9.29
CA GLY A 12 -7.81 18.98 10.21
C GLY A 12 -8.46 17.73 9.61
N THR A 13 -8.64 17.70 8.29
CA THR A 13 -9.19 16.56 7.56
C THR A 13 -8.19 16.12 6.50
N PRO A 14 -7.08 15.46 6.89
CA PRO A 14 -6.15 14.93 5.90
C PRO A 14 -6.86 13.88 5.03
N ASN A 15 -6.45 13.78 3.78
CA ASN A 15 -6.91 12.70 2.89
C ASN A 15 -5.78 11.69 2.57
N VAL A 16 -4.62 11.88 3.17
CA VAL A 16 -3.50 10.93 3.14
C VAL A 16 -3.26 10.44 4.56
N PHE A 17 -3.17 9.14 4.71
CA PHE A 17 -2.98 8.49 6.00
C PHE A 17 -1.84 7.49 5.93
N THR A 18 -1.10 7.37 7.02
CA THR A 18 -0.25 6.23 7.34
C THR A 18 -0.96 5.33 8.35
N TYR A 19 -0.45 4.12 8.51
CA TYR A 19 -0.90 3.26 9.60
C TYR A 19 0.09 3.39 10.76
N ASP A 20 -0.43 3.84 11.92
CA ASP A 20 0.35 3.89 13.17
C ASP A 20 0.42 2.47 13.74
N GLU A 21 1.57 1.86 13.60
CA GLU A 21 1.82 0.48 14.03
C GLU A 21 1.82 0.31 15.55
N VAL A 22 2.13 1.37 16.30
CA VAL A 22 2.15 1.31 17.78
C VAL A 22 0.73 1.33 18.35
N ASN A 23 -0.13 2.20 17.79
CA ASN A 23 -1.51 2.36 18.25
C ASN A 23 -2.50 1.54 17.43
N GLN A 24 -2.05 0.82 16.39
CA GLN A 24 -2.86 0.01 15.50
C GLN A 24 -4.05 0.78 14.91
N THR A 25 -3.81 2.02 14.45
CA THR A 25 -4.83 2.92 13.94
C THR A 25 -4.32 3.78 12.79
N TRP A 26 -5.25 4.39 12.05
CA TRP A 26 -4.91 5.33 10.99
C TRP A 26 -4.47 6.67 11.55
N ALA A 27 -3.34 7.19 11.07
CA ALA A 27 -2.80 8.50 11.38
C ALA A 27 -2.78 9.39 10.15
N GLY A 28 -3.41 10.55 10.23
CA GLY A 28 -3.41 11.52 9.13
C GLY A 28 -2.01 12.12 8.93
N VAL A 29 -1.56 12.17 7.69
CA VAL A 29 -0.29 12.83 7.33
C VAL A 29 -0.45 14.34 7.51
N THR A 30 0.41 14.94 8.33
CA THR A 30 0.38 16.37 8.66
C THR A 30 1.34 17.21 7.82
N ASP A 31 2.37 16.62 7.24
CA ASP A 31 3.33 17.27 6.35
C ASP A 31 3.56 16.42 5.10
N LEU A 32 3.11 16.92 3.96
CA LEU A 32 3.25 16.25 2.65
C LEU A 32 4.65 16.40 2.04
N ASN A 33 5.54 17.17 2.66
CA ASN A 33 6.93 17.30 2.21
C ASN A 33 7.84 16.23 2.81
N VAL A 34 7.35 15.50 3.82
CA VAL A 34 8.09 14.37 4.40
C VAL A 34 7.76 13.12 3.62
N ALA A 35 8.75 12.59 2.91
CA ALA A 35 8.60 11.32 2.20
C ALA A 35 8.49 10.16 3.21
N PRO A 36 7.53 9.24 3.05
CA PRO A 36 7.54 8.01 3.83
C PRO A 36 8.77 7.17 3.49
N ALA A 37 9.22 6.35 4.42
CA ALA A 37 10.28 5.38 4.15
C ALA A 37 9.84 4.40 3.05
N ALA A 38 10.80 3.94 2.22
CA ALA A 38 10.52 2.94 1.20
C ALA A 38 9.88 1.69 1.84
N GLY A 39 8.86 1.15 1.18
CA GLY A 39 8.09 0.02 1.71
C GLY A 39 7.01 0.37 2.74
N THR A 40 6.89 1.65 3.17
CA THR A 40 5.79 2.10 4.03
C THR A 40 4.55 2.39 3.19
N GLY A 41 3.42 1.81 3.58
CA GLY A 41 2.15 1.99 2.89
C GLY A 41 1.45 3.31 3.23
N LEU A 42 0.67 3.79 2.27
CA LEU A 42 -0.19 4.97 2.41
C LEU A 42 -1.62 4.62 2.01
N LEU A 43 -2.58 5.21 2.70
CA LEU A 43 -3.97 5.28 2.26
C LEU A 43 -4.25 6.68 1.76
N VAL A 44 -4.71 6.80 0.51
CA VAL A 44 -5.18 8.07 -0.04
C VAL A 44 -6.68 8.00 -0.23
N TYR A 45 -7.40 8.85 0.48
CA TYR A 45 -8.85 8.96 0.35
C TYR A 45 -9.19 10.07 -0.66
N VAL A 46 -9.93 9.70 -1.70
CA VAL A 46 -10.32 10.62 -2.77
C VAL A 46 -11.81 10.93 -2.63
N PHE A 47 -12.12 12.21 -2.50
CA PHE A 47 -13.50 12.71 -2.40
C PHE A 47 -14.04 13.11 -3.78
N ASP A 48 -15.28 12.77 -4.04
CA ASP A 48 -16.00 13.35 -5.15
C ASP A 48 -16.58 14.75 -4.79
N SER A 49 -17.01 15.50 -5.79
CA SER A 49 -17.56 16.85 -5.60
C SER A 49 -18.89 16.88 -4.85
N PHE A 50 -19.56 15.75 -4.71
CA PHE A 50 -20.88 15.66 -4.12
C PHE A 50 -20.90 15.53 -2.60
N ARG A 51 -19.81 15.05 -2.01
CA ARG A 51 -19.77 14.67 -0.59
C ARG A 51 -19.05 15.66 0.30
N ASN A 52 -18.43 16.66 -0.27
CA ASN A 52 -17.63 17.60 0.50
C ASN A 52 -18.24 19.00 0.51
N THR A 53 -18.94 19.33 1.59
CA THR A 53 -19.46 20.70 1.82
C THR A 53 -18.36 21.73 2.09
N TYR A 54 -17.12 21.29 2.29
CA TYR A 54 -15.99 22.14 2.63
C TYR A 54 -15.09 22.43 1.44
N ASP A 55 -15.26 21.70 0.33
CA ASP A 55 -14.36 21.85 -0.79
C ASP A 55 -14.92 21.41 -2.11
N ASN A 56 -14.46 22.06 -3.16
CA ASN A 56 -14.69 21.66 -4.53
C ASN A 56 -14.06 20.30 -4.77
N GLY A 57 -14.80 19.23 -4.56
CA GLY A 57 -14.35 17.88 -4.84
C GLY A 57 -13.86 17.75 -6.27
N SER A 58 -13.04 16.76 -6.51
CA SER A 58 -12.44 16.53 -7.82
C SER A 58 -13.41 15.81 -8.73
N THR A 59 -13.40 16.18 -10.00
CA THR A 59 -14.03 15.38 -11.05
C THR A 59 -13.14 14.16 -11.32
N PHE A 60 -13.69 12.95 -11.25
CA PHE A 60 -12.97 11.74 -11.61
C PHE A 60 -12.74 11.63 -13.14
N PRO A 61 -11.59 11.06 -13.56
CA PRO A 61 -10.48 10.57 -12.76
C PRO A 61 -9.61 11.69 -12.20
N ILE A 62 -9.06 11.51 -11.00
CA ILE A 62 -8.05 12.42 -10.44
C ILE A 62 -6.65 11.92 -10.74
N THR A 63 -5.71 12.85 -10.88
CA THR A 63 -4.29 12.56 -10.97
C THR A 63 -3.63 12.87 -9.64
N LEU A 64 -2.99 11.87 -9.05
CA LEU A 64 -2.09 12.08 -7.92
C LEU A 64 -0.70 12.40 -8.48
N THR A 65 -0.16 13.56 -8.12
CA THR A 65 1.17 13.97 -8.55
C THR A 65 2.11 13.89 -7.36
N MET A 66 3.18 13.11 -7.51
CA MET A 66 4.28 13.10 -6.56
C MET A 66 5.44 13.91 -7.14
N ASN A 67 6.00 14.83 -6.34
CA ASN A 67 7.19 15.58 -6.73
C ASN A 67 8.42 14.71 -6.50
N THR A 68 9.25 14.54 -7.51
CA THR A 68 10.52 13.80 -7.44
C THR A 68 10.38 12.37 -6.89
N LEU A 69 9.93 11.46 -7.75
CA LEU A 69 10.13 10.02 -7.52
C LEU A 69 11.55 9.67 -7.96
N THR A 70 12.38 9.28 -6.99
CA THR A 70 13.58 8.52 -7.29
C THR A 70 13.20 7.05 -7.15
N GLU A 71 13.27 6.29 -8.23
CA GLU A 71 13.01 4.86 -8.15
C GLU A 71 14.05 4.21 -7.23
N ASP A 72 13.57 3.43 -6.26
CA ASP A 72 14.46 2.66 -5.40
C ASP A 72 15.16 1.59 -6.26
N THR A 73 16.48 1.55 -6.17
CA THR A 73 17.32 0.60 -6.91
C THR A 73 17.70 -0.62 -6.08
N THR A 74 17.28 -0.66 -4.82
CA THR A 74 17.55 -1.73 -3.84
C THR A 74 16.24 -2.38 -3.39
N ASP A 75 16.36 -3.49 -2.66
CA ASP A 75 15.22 -4.11 -2.00
C ASP A 75 14.67 -3.19 -0.90
N ALA A 76 13.36 -3.02 -0.86
CA ALA A 76 12.73 -2.23 0.20
C ALA A 76 12.70 -3.04 1.48
N THR A 77 13.35 -2.53 2.53
CA THR A 77 13.39 -3.16 3.84
C THR A 77 12.76 -2.25 4.87
N VAL A 78 11.72 -2.73 5.53
CA VAL A 78 11.09 -2.08 6.67
C VAL A 78 11.27 -2.93 7.92
N ALA A 79 11.42 -2.29 9.07
CA ALA A 79 11.66 -2.96 10.34
C ALA A 79 10.68 -2.45 11.41
N PRO A 80 9.38 -2.74 11.28
CA PRO A 80 8.40 -2.35 12.28
C PRO A 80 8.61 -3.13 13.57
N SER A 81 8.35 -2.50 14.71
CA SER A 81 8.49 -3.13 16.03
C SER A 81 7.12 -3.61 16.50
N LEU A 82 6.70 -4.78 16.02
CA LEU A 82 5.39 -5.36 16.30
C LEU A 82 5.49 -6.57 17.22
N THR A 83 4.38 -6.85 17.89
CA THR A 83 4.13 -8.11 18.59
C THR A 83 3.13 -8.98 17.82
N ALA A 84 2.99 -10.25 18.20
CA ALA A 84 2.09 -11.18 17.52
C ALA A 84 0.65 -10.66 17.49
N GLY A 85 0.05 -10.69 16.33
CA GLY A 85 -1.33 -10.23 16.09
C GLY A 85 -1.45 -8.79 15.59
N GLU A 86 -0.40 -7.98 15.71
CA GLU A 86 -0.40 -6.59 15.23
C GLU A 86 -0.22 -6.51 13.71
N TRP A 87 -0.67 -5.42 13.15
CA TRP A 87 -0.70 -5.19 11.70
C TRP A 87 0.32 -4.16 11.26
N PHE A 88 0.83 -4.35 10.05
CA PHE A 88 1.68 -3.39 9.37
C PHE A 88 1.13 -3.09 7.98
N LEU A 89 1.13 -1.81 7.60
CA LEU A 89 0.81 -1.40 6.24
C LEU A 89 2.10 -1.20 5.45
N SER A 90 2.41 -2.15 4.60
CA SER A 90 3.53 -2.07 3.66
C SER A 90 3.06 -1.59 2.27
N ALA A 91 4.00 -1.38 1.36
CA ALA A 91 3.69 -1.02 -0.02
C ALA A 91 4.72 -1.58 -1.01
N ASN A 92 4.26 -1.78 -2.23
CA ASN A 92 5.15 -1.86 -3.39
C ASN A 92 5.67 -0.46 -3.70
N SER A 93 6.93 -0.19 -3.39
CA SER A 93 7.59 1.12 -3.63
C SER A 93 8.20 1.25 -5.03
N TYR A 94 7.97 0.28 -5.90
CA TYR A 94 8.53 0.25 -7.25
C TYR A 94 7.54 0.68 -8.31
N SER A 95 8.06 1.08 -9.49
CA SER A 95 7.28 1.39 -10.68
C SER A 95 6.82 0.15 -11.47
N LEU A 96 7.11 -1.04 -10.97
CA LEU A 96 6.77 -2.34 -11.55
C LEU A 96 5.90 -3.14 -10.59
N ASP A 97 5.12 -4.07 -11.12
CA ASP A 97 4.39 -5.02 -10.29
C ASP A 97 5.34 -5.89 -9.47
N VAL A 98 4.99 -6.16 -8.22
CA VAL A 98 5.68 -7.08 -7.32
C VAL A 98 4.89 -8.37 -7.23
N ASP A 99 5.52 -9.48 -7.51
CA ASP A 99 4.95 -10.81 -7.33
C ASP A 99 5.05 -11.22 -5.85
N ILE A 100 3.90 -11.30 -5.18
CA ILE A 100 3.80 -11.67 -3.76
C ILE A 100 4.46 -13.01 -3.47
N ASP A 101 4.29 -13.96 -4.37
CA ASP A 101 4.69 -15.34 -4.14
C ASP A 101 6.21 -15.51 -4.10
N SER A 102 6.94 -14.64 -4.81
CA SER A 102 8.38 -14.76 -4.99
C SER A 102 9.20 -13.57 -4.50
N ALA A 103 8.64 -12.37 -4.45
CA ALA A 103 9.39 -11.15 -4.17
C ALA A 103 9.17 -10.61 -2.74
N ILE A 104 8.30 -11.22 -1.94
CA ILE A 104 8.16 -10.85 -0.53
C ILE A 104 8.77 -11.95 0.32
N THR A 105 9.83 -11.60 1.05
CA THR A 105 10.45 -12.53 2.00
C THR A 105 9.69 -12.46 3.31
N PHE A 106 8.86 -13.49 3.53
CA PHE A 106 8.18 -13.71 4.79
C PHE A 106 9.07 -14.49 5.74
N GLY A 107 9.63 -13.83 6.74
CA GLY A 107 10.24 -14.53 7.87
C GLY A 107 9.17 -15.24 8.72
N SER A 108 9.62 -16.10 9.64
CA SER A 108 8.71 -16.83 10.55
C SER A 108 7.91 -15.91 11.48
N GLU A 109 8.33 -14.66 11.62
CA GLU A 109 7.66 -13.60 12.38
C GLU A 109 6.43 -13.02 11.70
N TRP A 110 6.19 -13.34 10.42
CA TRP A 110 5.05 -12.86 9.68
C TRP A 110 4.06 -13.98 9.36
N LYS A 111 2.77 -13.66 9.38
CA LYS A 111 1.78 -14.52 8.73
C LYS A 111 1.99 -14.45 7.23
N GLN A 112 1.92 -15.62 6.59
CA GLN A 112 2.17 -15.78 5.16
C GLN A 112 1.00 -15.30 4.29
N THR A 113 0.27 -14.27 4.75
CA THR A 113 -0.92 -13.75 4.08
C THR A 113 -0.85 -12.23 4.02
N ILE A 114 -1.05 -11.69 2.84
CA ILE A 114 -1.24 -10.26 2.64
C ILE A 114 -2.68 -9.93 2.30
N TYR A 115 -3.07 -8.68 2.53
CA TYR A 115 -4.42 -8.17 2.30
C TYR A 115 -4.35 -6.84 1.54
N ILE A 116 -5.09 -6.75 0.44
CA ILE A 116 -5.25 -5.55 -0.38
C ILE A 116 -6.71 -5.13 -0.35
N TRP A 117 -6.97 -3.83 -0.18
CA TRP A 117 -8.33 -3.31 -0.25
C TRP A 117 -8.84 -3.32 -1.69
N ASP A 118 -9.89 -4.10 -1.94
CA ASP A 118 -10.64 -4.06 -3.20
C ASP A 118 -11.79 -3.04 -3.07
N ALA A 119 -11.56 -1.85 -3.62
CA ALA A 119 -12.53 -0.78 -3.58
C ALA A 119 -13.80 -1.08 -4.41
N SER A 120 -13.72 -1.96 -5.39
CA SER A 120 -14.86 -2.34 -6.22
C SER A 120 -15.81 -3.30 -5.50
N ALA A 121 -15.25 -4.22 -4.75
CA ALA A 121 -16.01 -5.18 -3.95
C ALA A 121 -16.33 -4.64 -2.54
N GLY A 122 -15.65 -3.57 -2.09
CA GLY A 122 -15.79 -3.02 -0.75
C GLY A 122 -15.31 -3.98 0.34
N THR A 123 -14.31 -4.80 0.04
CA THR A 123 -13.78 -5.85 0.93
C THR A 123 -12.27 -6.01 0.77
N TRP A 124 -11.68 -6.81 1.64
CA TRP A 124 -10.26 -7.16 1.56
C TRP A 124 -10.08 -8.40 0.68
N ALA A 125 -9.27 -8.28 -0.37
CA ALA A 125 -8.74 -9.40 -1.13
C ALA A 125 -7.48 -9.91 -0.43
N SER A 126 -7.31 -11.22 -0.35
CA SER A 126 -6.19 -11.84 0.34
C SER A 126 -5.41 -12.79 -0.57
N ARG A 127 -4.13 -13.00 -0.22
CA ARG A 127 -3.32 -14.07 -0.78
C ARG A 127 -2.41 -14.67 0.29
N THR A 128 -2.53 -15.98 0.45
CA THR A 128 -1.67 -16.75 1.35
C THR A 128 -0.62 -17.47 0.52
N VAL A 129 0.64 -17.31 0.87
CA VAL A 129 1.79 -17.88 0.16
C VAL A 129 2.35 -19.05 0.95
N ASP A 130 2.64 -20.15 0.28
CA ASP A 130 3.48 -21.20 0.81
C ASP A 130 4.96 -20.85 0.53
N PRO A 131 5.76 -20.52 1.56
CA PRO A 131 7.14 -20.10 1.37
C PRO A 131 8.05 -21.22 0.87
N ALA A 132 7.64 -22.48 1.02
CA ALA A 132 8.44 -23.62 0.57
C ALA A 132 8.32 -23.84 -0.95
N THR A 133 7.15 -23.56 -1.51
CA THR A 133 6.87 -23.75 -2.94
C THR A 133 6.84 -22.45 -3.72
N GLN A 134 6.84 -21.31 -3.04
CA GLN A 134 6.66 -19.97 -3.64
C GLN A 134 5.39 -19.90 -4.49
N THR A 135 4.31 -20.48 -3.99
CA THR A 135 2.99 -20.46 -4.64
C THR A 135 1.95 -19.96 -3.67
N GLY A 136 1.04 -19.14 -4.15
CA GLY A 136 -0.01 -18.56 -3.33
C GLY A 136 -1.41 -18.92 -3.82
N ILE A 137 -2.34 -18.87 -2.89
CA ILE A 137 -3.78 -19.05 -3.11
C ILE A 137 -4.56 -17.90 -2.47
N GLY A 138 -5.69 -17.53 -3.06
CA GLY A 138 -6.58 -16.49 -2.53
C GLY A 138 -7.24 -15.65 -3.61
N ASP A 139 -7.81 -14.54 -3.19
CA ASP A 139 -8.60 -13.65 -4.06
C ASP A 139 -7.73 -12.83 -5.03
N ILE A 140 -6.46 -12.58 -4.66
CA ILE A 140 -5.47 -11.94 -5.53
C ILE A 140 -4.94 -13.01 -6.50
N VAL A 141 -5.66 -13.23 -7.59
CA VAL A 141 -5.53 -14.40 -8.46
C VAL A 141 -4.15 -14.54 -9.11
N ASP A 142 -3.57 -13.42 -9.53
CA ASP A 142 -2.27 -13.40 -10.21
C ASP A 142 -1.08 -13.16 -9.28
N GLY A 143 -1.35 -12.94 -7.99
CA GLY A 143 -0.30 -12.71 -7.00
C GLY A 143 0.45 -11.38 -7.13
N MET A 144 -0.07 -10.44 -7.90
CA MET A 144 0.61 -9.18 -8.17
C MET A 144 0.13 -8.04 -7.28
N VAL A 145 1.08 -7.30 -6.72
CA VAL A 145 0.86 -5.98 -6.11
C VAL A 145 1.26 -4.92 -7.11
N SER A 146 0.30 -4.10 -7.53
CA SER A 146 0.54 -3.04 -8.52
C SER A 146 1.54 -2.00 -8.02
N PRO A 147 2.17 -1.22 -8.94
CA PRO A 147 3.07 -0.13 -8.57
C PRO A 147 2.43 0.80 -7.54
N TYR A 148 3.18 1.08 -6.47
CA TYR A 148 2.78 1.99 -5.38
C TYR A 148 1.51 1.56 -4.61
N GLN A 149 1.05 0.33 -4.80
CA GLN A 149 -0.09 -0.22 -4.06
C GLN A 149 0.34 -0.67 -2.66
N SER A 150 -0.46 -0.28 -1.66
CA SER A 150 -0.27 -0.70 -0.28
C SER A 150 -1.00 -2.02 0.00
N PHE A 151 -0.46 -2.77 0.95
CA PHE A 151 -1.04 -4.01 1.45
C PHE A 151 -0.80 -4.16 2.95
N PHE A 152 -1.73 -4.81 3.65
CA PHE A 152 -1.55 -5.19 5.04
C PHE A 152 -0.91 -6.57 5.18
N ILE A 153 -0.09 -6.71 6.21
CA ILE A 153 0.47 -7.97 6.69
C ILE A 153 0.37 -8.01 8.22
N GLN A 154 0.20 -9.20 8.80
CA GLN A 154 0.08 -9.37 10.25
C GLN A 154 1.30 -10.09 10.81
N ALA A 155 1.77 -9.62 11.96
CA ALA A 155 2.82 -10.27 12.72
C ALA A 155 2.32 -11.60 13.33
N ALA A 156 3.12 -12.66 13.19
CA ALA A 156 2.90 -13.95 13.85
C ALA A 156 3.71 -14.06 15.14
N ALA A 157 4.81 -13.33 15.24
CA ALA A 157 5.72 -13.23 16.37
C ALA A 157 6.31 -11.81 16.43
N PRO A 158 7.13 -11.45 17.43
CA PRO A 158 7.84 -10.18 17.42
C PRO A 158 8.64 -10.01 16.13
N THR A 159 8.39 -8.91 15.42
CA THR A 159 8.96 -8.69 14.09
C THR A 159 10.37 -8.13 14.14
N THR A 160 11.18 -8.47 13.13
CA THR A 160 12.50 -7.91 12.92
C THR A 160 12.55 -7.08 11.65
N GLN A 161 12.09 -7.63 10.54
CA GLN A 161 12.05 -6.93 9.25
C GLN A 161 11.07 -7.59 8.28
N LEU A 162 10.63 -6.80 7.30
CA LEU A 162 9.96 -7.27 6.09
C LEU A 162 10.76 -6.78 4.89
N VAL A 163 11.05 -7.69 3.95
CA VAL A 163 11.76 -7.34 2.72
C VAL A 163 10.82 -7.52 1.53
N VAL A 164 10.66 -6.46 0.74
CA VAL A 164 10.01 -6.50 -0.56
C VAL A 164 11.11 -6.37 -1.61
N GLU A 165 11.42 -7.48 -2.27
CA GLU A 165 12.50 -7.53 -3.26
C GLU A 165 12.14 -6.68 -4.48
N ARG A 166 13.15 -6.00 -5.00
CA ARG A 166 13.01 -5.26 -6.25
C ARG A 166 12.72 -6.22 -7.40
N PRO A 167 11.68 -5.97 -8.22
CA PRO A 167 11.38 -6.80 -9.37
C PRO A 167 12.60 -6.90 -10.32
N LYS A 168 13.06 -8.11 -10.59
CA LYS A 168 14.17 -8.39 -11.50
C LYS A 168 13.60 -8.66 -12.90
N GLY A 169 13.61 -7.67 -13.77
CA GLY A 169 13.19 -7.85 -15.16
C GLY A 169 12.27 -6.75 -15.66
N ARG A 170 11.88 -6.86 -16.92
CA ARG A 170 10.82 -6.01 -17.48
C ARG A 170 9.52 -6.50 -16.86
N GLY A 171 9.02 -5.80 -15.87
CA GLY A 171 7.70 -6.06 -15.32
C GLY A 171 6.68 -6.10 -16.46
N HIS A 172 5.76 -7.02 -16.40
CA HIS A 172 4.58 -6.93 -17.22
C HIS A 172 3.89 -5.63 -16.82
N LEU A 173 3.99 -4.61 -17.66
CA LEU A 173 3.08 -3.49 -17.67
C LEU A 173 1.70 -4.03 -18.08
N ARG A 174 1.09 -4.86 -17.27
CA ARG A 174 -0.35 -5.03 -17.33
C ARG A 174 -0.88 -3.69 -16.87
N GLY A 175 -1.62 -3.04 -17.76
CA GLY A 175 -2.17 -1.71 -17.49
C GLY A 175 -2.73 -1.71 -16.07
N ALA A 176 -2.27 -0.75 -15.26
CA ALA A 176 -2.51 -0.69 -13.84
C ALA A 176 -3.97 -0.98 -13.52
N ALA A 177 -4.26 -2.23 -13.20
CA ALA A 177 -5.49 -2.59 -12.56
C ALA A 177 -5.38 -2.21 -11.09
N PHE A 178 -5.28 -0.89 -10.83
CA PHE A 178 -5.82 -0.44 -9.57
C PHE A 178 -7.22 -1.04 -9.51
N TYR A 179 -7.56 -1.74 -8.44
CA TYR A 179 -8.91 -2.24 -8.25
C TYR A 179 -9.85 -1.04 -8.33
N LYS A 180 -10.37 -0.84 -9.53
CA LYS A 180 -11.14 0.33 -9.89
C LYS A 180 -12.58 0.00 -9.55
N SER A 181 -13.17 0.72 -8.60
CA SER A 181 -14.63 0.81 -8.52
C SER A 181 -15.14 1.30 -9.88
N THR A 182 -15.73 0.40 -10.66
CA THR A 182 -16.64 0.79 -11.74
C THR A 182 -17.98 1.02 -11.09
N GLY A 183 -18.25 2.29 -10.72
CA GLY A 183 -19.59 2.72 -10.35
C GLY A 183 -20.52 2.70 -11.55
#